data_9a121ddce34b741ae9486e5679417300
#
_entry.id   9a121ddce34b741ae9486e5679417300
#
_cell.length_a   1.000
_cell.length_b   1.000
_cell.length_c   1.000
_cell.angle_alpha   90.00
_cell.angle_beta   90.00
_cell.angle_gamma   90.00
#
_symmetry.space_group_name_H-M   'P 1'
#
loop_
_entity.id
_entity.type
_entity.pdbx_description
1 polymer ?
#
loop_
_entity_poly.entity_id
_entity_poly.type
_entity_poly.pdbx_seq_one_letter_code
_entity_poly.pdbx_strand_id
1 'polypeptide(L)'
;MTEQQEASEDAVMTRIGQAVILLHAGDREEARNRLGEIWAEIGAEGDSLHRCTLAHYMADAQDDPADELAWDLRALTAADGLRPGEEPGPAPGREPGQPPGRRPGPVAGQGGAGQGAGQTARPGPQQAVRVFYPSLHLSLAADYVKLRRPEAARVHLARARAATGALADDGYGNGVRAAIARLERRLATEPGEVPRPFPEQYP
;
A
#
# COMPACT_ATOMS: atom_id res chain seq x y z
N MET A 1 -14.15 16.54 11.14
CA MET A 1 -14.73 16.02 9.88
C MET A 1 -16.21 16.26 9.95
N THR A 2 -16.84 16.69 8.87
CA THR A 2 -18.29 16.93 8.85
C THR A 2 -19.00 15.64 8.44
N GLU A 3 -20.24 15.41 8.92
CA GLU A 3 -21.08 14.24 8.53
C GLU A 3 -21.20 14.08 6.99
N GLN A 4 -21.17 15.17 6.24
CA GLN A 4 -21.19 15.15 4.79
C GLN A 4 -19.90 14.58 4.16
N GLN A 5 -18.76 14.81 4.80
CA GLN A 5 -17.47 14.28 4.33
C GLN A 5 -17.40 12.77 4.59
N GLU A 6 -17.82 12.31 5.75
CA GLU A 6 -17.89 10.88 6.08
C GLU A 6 -18.86 10.12 5.15
N ALA A 7 -20.02 10.70 4.86
CA ALA A 7 -20.98 10.13 3.91
C ALA A 7 -20.41 10.04 2.48
N SER A 8 -19.60 11.01 2.06
CA SER A 8 -18.93 11.01 0.77
C SER A 8 -17.84 9.93 0.68
N GLU A 9 -17.06 9.77 1.75
CA GLU A 9 -16.01 8.75 1.86
C GLU A 9 -16.61 7.33 1.85
N ASP A 10 -17.69 7.09 2.58
CA ASP A 10 -18.44 5.83 2.57
C ASP A 10 -19.03 5.53 1.17
N ALA A 11 -19.46 6.56 0.42
CA ALA A 11 -19.95 6.40 -0.93
C ALA A 11 -18.85 5.97 -1.92
N VAL A 12 -17.65 6.54 -1.81
CA VAL A 12 -16.50 6.14 -2.65
C VAL A 12 -16.13 4.69 -2.38
N MET A 13 -16.00 4.29 -1.12
CA MET A 13 -15.68 2.90 -0.76
C MET A 13 -16.76 1.91 -1.22
N THR A 14 -18.02 2.29 -1.17
CA THR A 14 -19.14 1.48 -1.69
C THR A 14 -19.00 1.25 -3.19
N ARG A 15 -18.70 2.29 -3.97
CA ARG A 15 -18.49 2.19 -5.43
C ARG A 15 -17.28 1.32 -5.77
N ILE A 16 -16.17 1.46 -5.03
CA ILE A 16 -15.00 0.58 -5.17
C ILE A 16 -15.43 -0.88 -4.92
N GLY A 17 -16.16 -1.15 -3.84
CA GLY A 17 -16.66 -2.49 -3.53
C GLY A 17 -17.54 -3.08 -4.64
N GLN A 18 -18.39 -2.29 -5.27
CA GLN A 18 -19.21 -2.73 -6.42
C GLN A 18 -18.34 -3.11 -7.63
N ALA A 19 -17.30 -2.33 -7.94
CA ALA A 19 -16.38 -2.66 -9.02
C ALA A 19 -15.57 -3.94 -8.72
N VAL A 20 -15.19 -4.17 -7.46
CA VAL A 20 -14.51 -5.38 -7.02
C VAL A 20 -15.39 -6.63 -7.17
N ILE A 21 -16.69 -6.51 -6.94
CA ILE A 21 -17.64 -7.62 -7.18
C ILE A 21 -17.63 -8.02 -8.66
N LEU A 22 -17.63 -7.04 -9.59
CA LEU A 22 -17.52 -7.31 -11.03
C LEU A 22 -16.20 -7.98 -11.38
N LEU A 23 -15.10 -7.51 -10.80
CA LEU A 23 -13.78 -8.11 -10.97
C LEU A 23 -13.77 -9.59 -10.57
N HIS A 24 -14.33 -9.92 -9.41
CA HIS A 24 -14.42 -11.29 -8.93
C HIS A 24 -15.43 -12.14 -9.72
N ALA A 25 -16.43 -11.53 -10.35
CA ALA A 25 -17.36 -12.19 -11.26
C ALA A 25 -16.74 -12.48 -12.64
N GLY A 26 -15.53 -11.98 -12.90
CA GLY A 26 -14.79 -12.16 -14.15
C GLY A 26 -15.01 -11.05 -15.18
N ASP A 27 -15.82 -10.04 -14.86
CA ASP A 27 -16.05 -8.87 -15.72
C ASP A 27 -14.97 -7.81 -15.49
N ARG A 28 -13.74 -8.14 -15.92
CA ARG A 28 -12.54 -7.32 -15.70
C ARG A 28 -12.60 -5.97 -16.43
N GLU A 29 -13.17 -5.94 -17.61
CA GLU A 29 -13.27 -4.71 -18.41
C GLU A 29 -14.20 -3.70 -17.76
N GLU A 30 -15.39 -4.10 -17.37
CA GLU A 30 -16.34 -3.23 -16.66
C GLU A 30 -15.79 -2.80 -15.30
N ALA A 31 -15.15 -3.71 -14.55
CA ALA A 31 -14.49 -3.37 -13.30
C ALA A 31 -13.41 -2.30 -13.51
N ARG A 32 -12.55 -2.45 -14.53
CA ARG A 32 -11.50 -1.48 -14.89
C ARG A 32 -12.08 -0.12 -15.24
N ASN A 33 -13.16 -0.09 -16.02
CA ASN A 33 -13.82 1.15 -16.40
C ASN A 33 -14.36 1.89 -15.17
N ARG A 34 -15.09 1.22 -14.29
CA ARG A 34 -15.65 1.83 -13.06
C ARG A 34 -14.57 2.29 -12.10
N LEU A 35 -13.53 1.49 -11.89
CA LEU A 35 -12.39 1.89 -11.06
C LEU A 35 -11.69 3.11 -11.65
N GLY A 36 -11.55 3.19 -12.99
CA GLY A 36 -10.98 4.32 -13.70
C GLY A 36 -11.78 5.61 -13.56
N GLU A 37 -13.11 5.53 -13.62
CA GLU A 37 -14.01 6.66 -13.37
C GLU A 37 -13.84 7.21 -11.95
N ILE A 38 -13.85 6.33 -10.94
CA ILE A 38 -13.67 6.73 -9.55
C ILE A 38 -12.27 7.37 -9.36
N TRP A 39 -11.23 6.79 -9.99
CA TRP A 39 -9.88 7.34 -9.94
C TRP A 39 -9.79 8.76 -10.50
N ALA A 40 -10.47 9.01 -11.64
CA ALA A 40 -10.53 10.33 -12.25
C ALA A 40 -11.28 11.35 -11.37
N GLU A 41 -12.35 10.91 -10.71
CA GLU A 41 -13.15 11.78 -9.82
C GLU A 41 -12.41 12.17 -8.56
N ILE A 42 -11.74 11.23 -7.86
CA ILE A 42 -11.04 11.55 -6.61
C ILE A 42 -9.75 12.33 -6.84
N GLY A 43 -9.16 12.26 -8.04
CA GLY A 43 -8.00 13.05 -8.44
C GLY A 43 -6.73 12.78 -7.63
N ALA A 44 -5.75 13.66 -7.81
CA ALA A 44 -4.45 13.56 -7.13
C ALA A 44 -4.53 13.87 -5.63
N GLU A 45 -5.43 14.76 -5.26
CA GLU A 45 -5.64 15.25 -3.88
C GLU A 45 -6.68 14.42 -3.10
N GLY A 46 -7.21 13.35 -3.70
CA GLY A 46 -8.15 12.47 -3.05
C GLY A 46 -7.57 11.78 -1.82
N ASP A 47 -8.45 11.31 -0.93
CA ASP A 47 -8.06 10.59 0.27
C ASP A 47 -7.08 9.44 -0.03
N SER A 48 -5.99 9.36 0.69
CA SER A 48 -4.90 8.42 0.43
C SER A 48 -5.31 6.96 0.63
N LEU A 49 -6.25 6.66 1.54
CA LEU A 49 -6.75 5.30 1.73
C LEU A 49 -7.61 4.86 0.54
N HIS A 50 -8.47 5.77 0.03
CA HIS A 50 -9.25 5.50 -1.18
C HIS A 50 -8.34 5.30 -2.38
N ARG A 51 -7.34 6.15 -2.57
CA ARG A 51 -6.36 6.03 -3.65
C ARG A 51 -5.56 4.74 -3.56
N CYS A 52 -5.11 4.35 -2.36
CA CYS A 52 -4.41 3.10 -2.12
C CYS A 52 -5.28 1.89 -2.50
N THR A 53 -6.51 1.84 -1.96
CA THR A 53 -7.46 0.75 -2.19
C THR A 53 -7.82 0.65 -3.68
N LEU A 54 -8.13 1.78 -4.30
CA LEU A 54 -8.51 1.85 -5.70
C LEU A 54 -7.37 1.41 -6.64
N ALA A 55 -6.16 1.91 -6.40
CA ALA A 55 -5.00 1.54 -7.21
C ALA A 55 -4.65 0.05 -7.09
N HIS A 56 -4.78 -0.53 -5.90
CA HIS A 56 -4.58 -1.96 -5.70
C HIS A 56 -5.57 -2.81 -6.52
N TYR A 57 -6.89 -2.50 -6.47
CA TYR A 57 -7.87 -3.22 -7.28
C TYR A 57 -7.77 -2.90 -8.77
N MET A 58 -7.26 -1.72 -9.13
CA MET A 58 -6.95 -1.41 -10.53
C MET A 58 -5.80 -2.27 -11.03
N ALA A 59 -4.79 -2.57 -10.19
CA ALA A 59 -3.73 -3.53 -10.52
C ALA A 59 -4.31 -4.92 -10.83
N ASP A 60 -5.17 -5.44 -9.94
CA ASP A 60 -5.83 -6.73 -10.14
C ASP A 60 -6.69 -6.79 -11.41
N ALA A 61 -7.16 -5.64 -11.91
CA ALA A 61 -7.94 -5.55 -13.13
C ALA A 61 -7.09 -5.49 -14.42
N GLN A 62 -5.75 -5.36 -14.34
CA GLN A 62 -4.88 -5.31 -15.53
C GLN A 62 -4.62 -6.71 -16.10
N ASP A 63 -4.43 -6.77 -17.41
CA ASP A 63 -4.06 -7.99 -18.13
C ASP A 63 -2.55 -8.04 -18.37
N ASP A 64 -1.90 -6.89 -18.52
CA ASP A 64 -0.45 -6.77 -18.70
C ASP A 64 0.27 -6.66 -17.34
N PRO A 65 1.28 -7.51 -17.07
CA PRO A 65 2.01 -7.47 -15.81
C PRO A 65 2.78 -6.16 -15.55
N ALA A 66 3.13 -5.40 -16.57
CA ALA A 66 3.80 -4.11 -16.37
C ALA A 66 2.79 -3.03 -15.96
N ASP A 67 1.58 -3.07 -16.50
CA ASP A 67 0.48 -2.18 -16.07
C ASP A 67 0.02 -2.53 -14.66
N GLU A 68 -0.09 -3.82 -14.32
CA GLU A 68 -0.38 -4.29 -12.96
C GLU A 68 0.65 -3.74 -11.96
N LEU A 69 1.96 -3.93 -12.23
CA LEU A 69 3.04 -3.37 -11.41
C LEU A 69 2.93 -1.86 -11.28
N ALA A 70 2.62 -1.15 -12.36
CA ALA A 70 2.51 0.31 -12.34
C ALA A 70 1.38 0.80 -11.40
N TRP A 71 0.28 0.06 -11.34
CA TRP A 71 -0.83 0.35 -10.43
C TRP A 71 -0.52 -0.02 -8.98
N ASP A 72 0.11 -1.16 -8.72
CA ASP A 72 0.52 -1.52 -7.35
C ASP A 72 1.60 -0.57 -6.79
N LEU A 73 2.47 0.00 -7.62
CA LEU A 73 3.38 1.07 -7.21
C LEU A 73 2.61 2.36 -6.83
N ARG A 74 1.52 2.70 -7.53
CA ARG A 74 0.65 3.83 -7.15
C ARG A 74 -0.05 3.55 -5.82
N ALA A 75 -0.50 2.32 -5.59
CA ALA A 75 -1.10 1.92 -4.33
C ALA A 75 -0.12 2.08 -3.16
N LEU A 76 1.13 1.61 -3.33
CA LEU A 76 2.17 1.78 -2.32
C LEU A 76 2.48 3.26 -2.07
N THR A 77 2.59 4.08 -3.12
CA THR A 77 2.83 5.53 -2.99
C THR A 77 1.72 6.22 -2.21
N ALA A 78 0.45 5.87 -2.46
CA ALA A 78 -0.68 6.41 -1.71
C ALA A 78 -0.64 5.95 -0.24
N ALA A 79 -0.27 4.70 0.03
CA ALA A 79 -0.11 4.17 1.38
C ALA A 79 1.02 4.89 2.15
N ASP A 80 2.14 5.19 1.50
CA ASP A 80 3.26 5.91 2.10
C ASP A 80 2.89 7.35 2.49
N GLY A 81 1.98 8.00 1.77
CA GLY A 81 1.43 9.32 2.13
C GLY A 81 0.65 9.34 3.45
N LEU A 82 0.26 8.18 3.98
CA LEU A 82 -0.43 8.04 5.27
C LEU A 82 0.51 7.73 6.44
N ARG A 83 1.82 7.59 6.21
CA ARG A 83 2.79 7.32 7.29
C ARG A 83 3.01 8.59 8.12
N PRO A 84 2.82 8.56 9.45
CA PRO A 84 3.14 9.71 10.28
C PRO A 84 4.66 9.92 10.33
N GLY A 85 5.13 11.07 9.88
CA GLY A 85 6.41 11.63 10.33
C GLY A 85 7.66 11.18 9.59
N GLU A 86 7.59 10.72 8.35
CA GLU A 86 8.74 10.76 7.47
C GLU A 86 8.62 12.05 6.63
N GLU A 87 9.10 13.17 7.18
CA GLU A 87 9.35 14.37 6.38
C GLU A 87 10.13 13.94 5.13
N PRO A 88 9.77 14.41 3.93
CA PRO A 88 10.60 14.18 2.75
C PRO A 88 12.00 14.67 3.11
N GLY A 89 12.97 13.75 3.11
CA GLY A 89 14.36 14.07 3.43
C GLY A 89 14.80 15.29 2.65
N PRO A 90 15.67 16.15 3.20
CA PRO A 90 16.05 17.41 2.58
C PRO A 90 16.52 17.14 1.16
N ALA A 91 15.92 17.87 0.21
CA ALA A 91 16.37 17.89 -1.18
C ALA A 91 17.89 18.13 -1.19
N PRO A 92 18.68 17.38 -2.00
CA PRO A 92 20.10 17.58 -2.05
C PRO A 92 20.41 19.00 -2.54
N GLY A 93 20.89 19.88 -1.62
CA GLY A 93 21.30 21.24 -2.01
C GLY A 93 20.95 22.38 -1.05
N ARG A 94 20.64 22.14 0.22
CA ARG A 94 20.51 23.25 1.18
C ARG A 94 21.53 23.14 2.29
N GLU A 95 22.44 24.15 2.32
CA GLU A 95 23.49 24.29 3.34
C GLU A 95 22.94 24.42 4.76
N PRO A 96 23.65 23.91 5.80
CA PRO A 96 23.23 24.00 7.20
C PRO A 96 23.60 25.35 7.79
N GLY A 97 22.61 26.18 8.06
CA GLY A 97 22.84 27.45 8.74
C GLY A 97 21.56 28.10 9.24
N GLN A 98 21.11 27.76 10.42
CA GLN A 98 20.65 28.63 11.53
C GLN A 98 19.82 27.85 12.56
N PRO A 99 20.09 27.98 13.87
CA PRO A 99 19.31 27.32 14.91
C PRO A 99 17.99 28.06 15.14
N PRO A 100 16.83 27.37 15.28
CA PRO A 100 15.58 28.00 15.66
C PRO A 100 15.52 28.25 17.17
N GLY A 101 15.07 29.46 17.52
CA GLY A 101 14.88 29.94 18.86
C GLY A 101 13.86 29.12 19.68
N ARG A 102 14.24 28.93 20.91
CA ARG A 102 13.50 28.29 21.99
C ARG A 102 12.20 29.02 22.30
N ARG A 103 11.03 28.36 22.21
CA ARG A 103 9.79 28.80 22.80
C ARG A 103 9.39 27.91 23.98
N PRO A 104 8.94 28.49 25.10
CA PRO A 104 8.59 27.73 26.32
C PRO A 104 7.22 27.06 26.20
N GLY A 105 7.13 25.80 26.70
CA GLY A 105 5.92 25.02 26.74
C GLY A 105 4.94 25.46 27.85
N PRO A 106 3.67 25.11 27.71
CA PRO A 106 2.73 25.15 28.80
C PRO A 106 2.59 23.80 29.51
N VAL A 107 2.43 23.93 30.81
CA VAL A 107 2.34 22.95 31.89
C VAL A 107 1.15 21.97 31.78
N ALA A 108 1.37 20.83 32.45
CA ALA A 108 0.46 19.75 32.71
C ALA A 108 -0.91 20.15 33.30
N GLY A 109 -1.95 19.47 32.84
CA GLY A 109 -3.24 19.38 33.51
C GLY A 109 -3.68 17.93 33.63
N GLN A 110 -3.80 17.45 34.86
CA GLN A 110 -4.29 16.12 35.23
C GLN A 110 -5.83 16.08 35.16
N GLY A 111 -6.36 14.89 34.89
CA GLY A 111 -7.63 14.48 35.45
C GLY A 111 -8.68 14.00 34.48
N GLY A 112 -9.11 12.75 34.66
CA GLY A 112 -10.44 12.34 34.25
C GLY A 112 -10.53 10.87 33.76
N ALA A 113 -10.64 9.95 34.72
CA ALA A 113 -11.08 8.59 34.43
C ALA A 113 -12.55 8.63 33.98
N GLY A 114 -12.84 8.06 32.80
CA GLY A 114 -14.17 7.80 32.30
C GLY A 114 -14.20 6.45 31.62
N GLN A 115 -14.67 5.42 32.34
CA GLN A 115 -15.03 4.13 31.78
C GLN A 115 -16.26 4.34 30.90
N GLY A 116 -16.15 4.05 29.62
CA GLY A 116 -17.25 4.07 28.66
C GLY A 116 -17.12 2.86 27.74
N ALA A 117 -18.14 2.00 27.80
CA ALA A 117 -18.26 0.73 27.11
C ALA A 117 -17.96 0.76 25.60
N GLY A 118 -17.21 -0.23 25.14
CA GLY A 118 -17.13 -0.87 23.85
C GLY A 118 -17.88 -0.29 22.64
N GLN A 119 -17.39 0.79 22.08
CA GLN A 119 -17.51 1.04 20.65
C GLN A 119 -16.16 0.66 20.05
N THR A 120 -16.15 -0.39 19.21
CA THR A 120 -15.00 -0.69 18.36
C THR A 120 -14.80 0.52 17.43
N ALA A 121 -13.98 1.47 17.88
CA ALA A 121 -13.60 2.61 17.07
C ALA A 121 -13.07 2.09 15.74
N ARG A 122 -13.61 2.56 14.60
CA ARG A 122 -13.03 2.30 13.28
C ARG A 122 -11.55 2.64 13.35
N PRO A 123 -10.65 1.73 12.88
CA PRO A 123 -9.22 2.01 12.89
C PRO A 123 -8.97 3.29 12.08
N GLY A 124 -8.20 4.22 12.65
CA GLY A 124 -7.84 5.44 11.94
C GLY A 124 -7.09 5.12 10.62
N PRO A 125 -7.05 6.04 9.63
CA PRO A 125 -6.48 5.81 8.30
C PRO A 125 -5.07 5.22 8.36
N GLN A 126 -4.24 5.67 9.28
CA GLN A 126 -2.88 5.17 9.50
C GLN A 126 -2.83 3.71 9.97
N GLN A 127 -3.78 3.28 10.79
CA GLN A 127 -3.86 1.91 11.27
C GLN A 127 -4.42 0.99 10.18
N ALA A 128 -5.39 1.46 9.40
CA ALA A 128 -5.90 0.76 8.24
C ALA A 128 -4.78 0.47 7.23
N VAL A 129 -3.96 1.47 6.91
CA VAL A 129 -2.83 1.32 5.97
C VAL A 129 -1.79 0.32 6.47
N ARG A 130 -1.48 0.29 7.77
CA ARG A 130 -0.52 -0.69 8.31
C ARG A 130 -0.91 -2.14 8.04
N VAL A 131 -2.22 -2.42 8.01
CA VAL A 131 -2.75 -3.75 7.70
C VAL A 131 -2.60 -4.06 6.20
N PHE A 132 -2.57 -3.06 5.33
CA PHE A 132 -2.40 -3.23 3.88
C PHE A 132 -0.95 -3.44 3.44
N TYR A 133 0.05 -2.93 4.16
CA TYR A 133 1.45 -3.03 3.74
C TYR A 133 1.92 -4.45 3.40
N PRO A 134 1.60 -5.48 4.20
CA PRO A 134 1.99 -6.85 3.85
C PRO A 134 1.43 -7.31 2.51
N SER A 135 0.17 -7.00 2.21
CA SER A 135 -0.45 -7.38 0.93
C SER A 135 0.08 -6.56 -0.24
N LEU A 136 0.27 -5.25 -0.09
CA LEU A 136 0.84 -4.40 -1.14
C LEU A 136 2.24 -4.87 -1.55
N HIS A 137 3.10 -5.15 -0.58
CA HIS A 137 4.42 -5.67 -0.87
C HIS A 137 4.39 -7.10 -1.42
N LEU A 138 3.43 -7.92 -1.02
CA LEU A 138 3.23 -9.26 -1.59
C LEU A 138 2.80 -9.18 -3.07
N SER A 139 1.87 -8.29 -3.42
CA SER A 139 1.44 -8.04 -4.80
C SER A 139 2.62 -7.58 -5.66
N LEU A 140 3.37 -6.57 -5.22
CA LEU A 140 4.58 -6.12 -5.91
C LEU A 140 5.61 -7.25 -6.10
N ALA A 141 5.79 -8.12 -5.10
CA ALA A 141 6.67 -9.26 -5.25
C ALA A 141 6.17 -10.25 -6.30
N ALA A 142 4.86 -10.49 -6.37
CA ALA A 142 4.25 -11.35 -7.39
C ALA A 142 4.39 -10.76 -8.81
N ASP A 143 4.21 -9.46 -8.96
CA ASP A 143 4.37 -8.76 -10.25
C ASP A 143 5.81 -8.83 -10.75
N TYR A 144 6.79 -8.60 -9.86
CA TYR A 144 8.19 -8.76 -10.23
C TYR A 144 8.55 -10.19 -10.62
N VAL A 145 7.89 -11.20 -10.05
CA VAL A 145 8.05 -12.60 -10.52
C VAL A 145 7.47 -12.77 -11.90
N LYS A 146 6.28 -12.24 -12.21
CA LYS A 146 5.68 -12.26 -13.56
C LYS A 146 6.61 -11.61 -14.59
N LEU A 147 7.25 -10.50 -14.21
CA LEU A 147 8.19 -9.75 -15.04
C LEU A 147 9.61 -10.33 -15.07
N ARG A 148 9.85 -11.53 -14.52
CA ARG A 148 11.16 -12.19 -14.48
C ARG A 148 12.25 -11.36 -13.78
N ARG A 149 11.89 -10.64 -12.72
CA ARG A 149 12.79 -9.82 -11.90
C ARG A 149 12.88 -10.36 -10.46
N PRO A 150 13.51 -11.53 -10.25
CA PRO A 150 13.46 -12.23 -8.97
C PRO A 150 14.13 -11.47 -7.82
N GLU A 151 15.15 -10.64 -8.10
CA GLU A 151 15.81 -9.86 -7.05
C GLU A 151 14.88 -8.78 -6.49
N ALA A 152 14.16 -8.05 -7.34
CA ALA A 152 13.17 -7.09 -6.90
C ALA A 152 12.02 -7.78 -6.14
N ALA A 153 11.59 -8.94 -6.62
CA ALA A 153 10.59 -9.76 -5.94
C ALA A 153 11.02 -10.13 -4.52
N ARG A 154 12.28 -10.56 -4.31
CA ARG A 154 12.82 -10.90 -2.99
C ARG A 154 12.82 -9.70 -2.03
N VAL A 155 13.17 -8.51 -2.54
CA VAL A 155 13.15 -7.27 -1.73
C VAL A 155 11.75 -6.97 -1.22
N HIS A 156 10.74 -6.99 -2.11
CA HIS A 156 9.36 -6.73 -1.70
C HIS A 156 8.81 -7.85 -0.80
N LEU A 157 9.14 -9.10 -1.07
CA LEU A 157 8.72 -10.22 -0.24
C LEU A 157 9.28 -10.13 1.19
N ALA A 158 10.54 -9.71 1.36
CA ALA A 158 11.13 -9.46 2.66
C ALA A 158 10.41 -8.33 3.42
N ARG A 159 10.01 -7.27 2.71
CA ARG A 159 9.21 -6.17 3.29
C ARG A 159 7.81 -6.64 3.69
N ALA A 160 7.14 -7.42 2.84
CA ALA A 160 5.86 -8.03 3.16
C ALA A 160 5.94 -8.83 4.45
N ARG A 161 6.96 -9.69 4.57
CA ARG A 161 7.20 -10.51 5.76
C ARG A 161 7.46 -9.66 7.01
N ALA A 162 8.29 -8.62 6.91
CA ALA A 162 8.58 -7.73 8.04
C ALA A 162 7.33 -7.00 8.55
N ALA A 163 6.37 -6.71 7.67
CA ALA A 163 5.15 -6.01 8.00
C ALA A 163 4.02 -6.93 8.56
N THR A 164 4.19 -8.26 8.57
CA THR A 164 3.14 -9.21 9.00
C THR A 164 2.70 -9.06 10.45
N GLY A 165 3.49 -8.39 11.30
CA GLY A 165 3.12 -8.09 12.68
C GLY A 165 1.90 -7.18 12.82
N ALA A 166 1.51 -6.46 11.76
CA ALA A 166 0.29 -5.65 11.72
C ALA A 166 -0.99 -6.44 11.40
N LEU A 167 -0.86 -7.69 10.96
CA LEU A 167 -1.99 -8.55 10.59
C LEU A 167 -2.60 -9.23 11.81
N ALA A 168 -3.93 -9.17 11.90
CA ALA A 168 -4.69 -9.94 12.89
C ALA A 168 -4.62 -11.45 12.61
N ASP A 169 -4.96 -12.26 13.63
CA ASP A 169 -5.10 -13.70 13.48
C ASP A 169 -6.52 -14.06 13.01
N ASP A 170 -6.84 -13.62 11.81
CA ASP A 170 -8.10 -13.84 11.12
C ASP A 170 -7.89 -14.49 9.74
N GLY A 171 -8.96 -14.70 9.00
CA GLY A 171 -8.91 -15.29 7.67
C GLY A 171 -8.03 -14.50 6.69
N TYR A 172 -8.09 -13.16 6.74
CA TYR A 172 -7.29 -12.30 5.89
C TYR A 172 -5.79 -12.39 6.25
N GLY A 173 -5.44 -12.16 7.52
CA GLY A 173 -4.06 -12.20 7.97
C GLY A 173 -3.39 -13.55 7.75
N ASN A 174 -4.12 -14.65 7.99
CA ASN A 174 -3.64 -16.00 7.72
C ASN A 174 -3.46 -16.26 6.22
N GLY A 175 -4.37 -15.74 5.38
CA GLY A 175 -4.26 -15.80 3.92
C GLY A 175 -3.01 -15.11 3.39
N VAL A 176 -2.73 -13.89 3.84
CA VAL A 176 -1.54 -13.12 3.46
C VAL A 176 -0.26 -13.83 3.91
N ARG A 177 -0.18 -14.29 5.17
CA ARG A 177 0.99 -15.06 5.67
C ARG A 177 1.23 -16.32 4.85
N ALA A 178 0.19 -17.07 4.52
CA ALA A 178 0.29 -18.26 3.69
C ALA A 178 0.75 -17.95 2.25
N ALA A 179 0.29 -16.84 1.68
CA ALA A 179 0.71 -16.41 0.33
C ALA A 179 2.17 -15.98 0.31
N ILE A 180 2.65 -15.24 1.32
CA ILE A 180 4.07 -14.91 1.49
C ILE A 180 4.90 -16.20 1.52
N ALA A 181 4.54 -17.17 2.37
CA ALA A 181 5.28 -18.42 2.47
C ALA A 181 5.28 -19.25 1.17
N ARG A 182 4.20 -19.18 0.37
CA ARG A 182 4.15 -19.84 -0.95
C ARG A 182 5.14 -19.18 -1.93
N LEU A 183 5.16 -17.84 -1.96
CA LEU A 183 6.02 -17.11 -2.88
C LEU A 183 7.50 -17.25 -2.49
N GLU A 184 7.83 -17.28 -1.19
CA GLU A 184 9.18 -17.59 -0.68
C GLU A 184 9.67 -18.94 -1.18
N ARG A 185 8.84 -19.99 -1.06
CA ARG A 185 9.20 -21.33 -1.56
C ARG A 185 9.43 -21.33 -3.08
N ARG A 186 8.58 -20.64 -3.84
CA ARG A 186 8.72 -20.54 -5.30
C ARG A 186 10.05 -19.88 -5.66
N LEU A 187 10.38 -18.75 -5.05
CA LEU A 187 11.63 -18.02 -5.31
C LEU A 187 12.90 -18.76 -4.83
N ALA A 188 12.76 -19.65 -3.84
CA ALA A 188 13.87 -20.50 -3.40
C ALA A 188 14.18 -21.63 -4.38
N THR A 189 13.19 -22.08 -5.16
CA THR A 189 13.35 -23.16 -6.15
C THR A 189 13.74 -22.67 -7.54
N GLU A 190 13.59 -21.36 -7.81
CA GLU A 190 14.07 -20.78 -9.07
C GLU A 190 15.60 -20.60 -8.98
N PRO A 191 16.42 -21.24 -9.86
CA PRO A 191 17.85 -20.99 -9.92
C PRO A 191 18.05 -19.49 -10.19
N GLY A 192 18.82 -18.81 -9.32
CA GLY A 192 19.19 -17.43 -9.57
C GLY A 192 19.84 -17.33 -10.95
N GLU A 193 19.37 -16.41 -11.78
CA GLU A 193 20.00 -16.13 -13.07
C GLU A 193 21.43 -15.71 -12.77
N VAL A 194 22.39 -16.59 -13.09
CA VAL A 194 23.82 -16.28 -12.97
C VAL A 194 24.06 -15.06 -13.86
N PRO A 195 24.62 -13.94 -13.31
CA PRO A 195 24.94 -12.78 -14.13
C PRO A 195 25.80 -13.26 -15.31
N ARG A 196 25.34 -13.09 -16.54
CA ARG A 196 26.16 -13.38 -17.71
C ARG A 196 27.37 -12.47 -17.64
N PRO A 197 28.61 -13.00 -17.67
CA PRO A 197 29.76 -12.14 -17.74
C PRO A 197 29.61 -11.24 -18.99
N PHE A 198 29.91 -9.96 -18.82
CA PHE A 198 29.92 -9.02 -19.95
C PHE A 198 30.79 -9.64 -21.07
N PRO A 199 30.35 -9.62 -22.33
CA PRO A 199 31.22 -10.02 -23.41
C PRO A 199 32.46 -9.12 -23.37
N GLU A 200 33.62 -9.69 -23.09
CA GLU A 200 34.89 -9.00 -23.25
C GLU A 200 34.94 -8.50 -24.69
N GLN A 201 34.92 -7.17 -24.85
CA GLN A 201 35.22 -6.54 -26.13
C GLN A 201 36.70 -6.79 -26.36
N TYR A 202 36.99 -7.72 -27.25
CA TYR A 202 38.34 -7.86 -27.79
C TYR A 202 38.70 -6.66 -28.66
N PRO A 203 39.98 -6.24 -28.61
CA PRO A 203 40.49 -5.04 -29.27
C PRO A 203 40.43 -5.13 -30.81
#